data_550cfdbc3e204292ddb9390c149c6dde
#
_entry.id   550cfdbc3e204292ddb9390c149c6dde
#
_cell.length_a   1.000
_cell.length_b   1.000
_cell.length_c   1.000
_cell.angle_alpha   90.00
_cell.angle_beta   90.00
_cell.angle_gamma   90.00
#
_symmetry.space_group_name_H-M   'P 1'
#
loop_
_entity.id
_entity.type
_entity.pdbx_description
1 polymer ?
#
loop_
_entity_poly.entity_id
_entity_poly.type
_entity_poly.pdbx_seq_one_letter_code
_entity_poly.pdbx_strand_id
1 'polypeptide(L)'
;LDGQPLSPQRRRLLAALGQPLAQALARARLAEDLEAARLHGETEQLRSALLASVSHDLRTPLTAMRGSIDSLLALGEAIPPADRRELLESTRDEAERLDRYIQNLLDMTRLGHGGLKLARDWVAPGDIVGSALNRLRAVLAPYRVQAIVANDLPLLYVHAALIEQALINVLENAARFSPNHGRLRIEVSQDAAELRFAVSDEGPGIPEAEREKIFDMFYTAARGDRGGQGTGLGLAICQGMIGAHGGRISVGEGLDGRGTTLVLHLPLHPQPDLGQLEGDE
;
A
#
# COMPACT_ATOMS: atom_id res chain seq x y z
N LEU A 1 40.40 -13.88 39.00
CA LEU A 1 39.81 -15.23 39.02
C LEU A 1 40.95 -16.19 39.39
N ASP A 2 41.00 -16.61 40.62
CA ASP A 2 42.03 -17.47 41.19
C ASP A 2 42.05 -18.84 40.46
N GLY A 3 43.20 -19.12 39.83
CA GLY A 3 43.45 -20.34 39.07
C GLY A 3 43.61 -21.63 39.91
N GLN A 4 42.68 -21.90 40.83
CA GLN A 4 42.68 -23.20 41.51
C GLN A 4 42.26 -24.34 40.55
N PRO A 5 43.01 -25.43 40.50
CA PRO A 5 42.67 -26.54 39.66
C PRO A 5 41.35 -27.18 40.09
N LEU A 6 40.44 -27.37 39.12
CA LEU A 6 39.11 -27.98 39.35
C LEU A 6 39.28 -29.39 39.95
N SER A 7 38.48 -29.70 40.97
CA SER A 7 38.46 -31.05 41.57
C SER A 7 38.12 -32.14 40.53
N PRO A 8 38.58 -33.36 40.68
CA PRO A 8 38.29 -34.44 39.73
C PRO A 8 36.78 -34.66 39.46
N GLN A 9 35.95 -34.44 40.49
CA GLN A 9 34.51 -34.56 40.36
C GLN A 9 33.92 -33.42 39.46
N ARG A 10 34.38 -32.17 39.65
CA ARG A 10 33.95 -31.03 38.82
C ARG A 10 34.41 -31.14 37.38
N ARG A 11 35.62 -31.74 37.14
CA ARG A 11 36.07 -32.00 35.76
C ARG A 11 35.20 -33.07 35.05
N ARG A 12 34.78 -34.13 35.76
CA ARG A 12 33.88 -35.16 35.22
C ARG A 12 32.48 -34.56 34.92
N LEU A 13 31.97 -33.70 35.79
CA LEU A 13 30.68 -33.03 35.56
C LEU A 13 30.73 -32.10 34.37
N LEU A 14 31.77 -31.28 34.19
CA LEU A 14 31.98 -30.43 33.05
C LEU A 14 32.13 -31.21 31.75
N ALA A 15 32.86 -32.33 31.78
CA ALA A 15 33.00 -33.22 30.62
C ALA A 15 31.66 -33.87 30.25
N ALA A 16 30.86 -34.28 31.24
CA ALA A 16 29.53 -34.85 31.01
C ALA A 16 28.50 -33.87 30.46
N LEU A 17 28.59 -32.58 30.82
CA LEU A 17 27.69 -31.51 30.36
C LEU A 17 28.15 -30.87 29.05
N GLY A 18 29.44 -30.90 28.74
CA GLY A 18 30.03 -30.21 27.60
C GLY A 18 29.47 -30.72 26.27
N GLN A 19 29.38 -32.02 26.09
CA GLN A 19 28.91 -32.64 24.86
C GLN A 19 27.40 -32.41 24.61
N PRO A 20 26.48 -32.63 25.59
CA PRO A 20 25.07 -32.30 25.43
C PRO A 20 24.83 -30.80 25.18
N LEU A 21 25.55 -29.90 25.83
CA LEU A 21 25.45 -28.47 25.66
C LEU A 21 25.91 -28.04 24.24
N ALA A 22 27.05 -28.58 23.78
CA ALA A 22 27.54 -28.32 22.44
C ALA A 22 26.55 -28.81 21.36
N GLN A 23 25.92 -29.98 21.57
CA GLN A 23 24.89 -30.50 20.68
C GLN A 23 23.61 -29.64 20.71
N ALA A 24 23.19 -29.17 21.88
CA ALA A 24 22.03 -28.29 22.01
C ALA A 24 22.27 -26.94 21.30
N LEU A 25 23.45 -26.34 21.49
CA LEU A 25 23.85 -25.12 20.81
C LEU A 25 23.95 -25.31 19.29
N ALA A 26 24.53 -26.43 18.82
CA ALA A 26 24.59 -26.71 17.40
C ALA A 26 23.20 -26.90 16.77
N ARG A 27 22.28 -27.57 17.48
CA ARG A 27 20.88 -27.71 17.05
C ARG A 27 20.14 -26.37 17.00
N ALA A 28 20.33 -25.51 18.02
CA ALA A 28 19.71 -24.19 18.04
C ALA A 28 20.19 -23.33 16.88
N ARG A 29 21.51 -23.30 16.60
CA ARG A 29 22.05 -22.57 15.45
C ARG A 29 21.55 -23.12 14.13
N LEU A 30 21.51 -24.45 13.97
CA LEU A 30 21.00 -25.05 12.74
C LEU A 30 19.52 -24.73 12.53
N ALA A 31 18.72 -24.65 13.57
CA ALA A 31 17.31 -24.25 13.50
C ALA A 31 17.17 -22.78 13.09
N GLU A 32 17.99 -21.88 13.66
CA GLU A 32 18.05 -20.46 13.27
C GLU A 32 18.48 -20.29 11.81
N ASP A 33 19.53 -20.99 11.37
CA ASP A 33 20.03 -20.95 9.99
C ASP A 33 18.97 -21.49 9.00
N LEU A 34 18.25 -22.54 9.38
CA LEU A 34 17.20 -23.15 8.54
C LEU A 34 15.99 -22.22 8.43
N GLU A 35 15.60 -21.56 9.49
CA GLU A 35 14.52 -20.57 9.48
C GLU A 35 14.90 -19.34 8.65
N ALA A 36 16.13 -18.84 8.80
CA ALA A 36 16.65 -17.74 8.00
C ALA A 36 16.70 -18.11 6.49
N ALA A 37 17.16 -19.32 6.16
CA ALA A 37 17.18 -19.80 4.78
C ALA A 37 15.78 -19.99 4.20
N ARG A 38 14.81 -20.46 5.00
CA ARG A 38 13.41 -20.58 4.62
C ARG A 38 12.79 -19.23 4.30
N LEU A 39 12.93 -18.27 5.21
CA LEU A 39 12.43 -16.89 5.02
C LEU A 39 13.06 -16.24 3.78
N HIS A 40 14.36 -16.46 3.56
CA HIS A 40 15.03 -15.97 2.35
C HIS A 40 14.46 -16.63 1.08
N GLY A 41 14.24 -17.95 1.11
CA GLY A 41 13.64 -18.69 -0.01
C GLY A 41 12.21 -18.23 -0.33
N GLU A 42 11.39 -18.04 0.68
CA GLU A 42 10.02 -17.50 0.53
C GLU A 42 10.03 -16.09 -0.06
N THR A 43 10.96 -15.23 0.39
CA THR A 43 11.13 -13.87 -0.15
C THR A 43 11.55 -13.89 -1.62
N GLU A 44 12.48 -14.76 -2.03
CA GLU A 44 12.91 -14.87 -3.42
C GLU A 44 11.83 -15.49 -4.33
N GLN A 45 11.03 -16.42 -3.82
CA GLN A 45 9.88 -16.97 -4.55
C GLN A 45 8.81 -15.90 -4.78
N LEU A 46 8.49 -15.12 -3.74
CA LEU A 46 7.59 -13.98 -3.85
C LEU A 46 8.11 -12.96 -4.87
N ARG A 47 9.40 -12.62 -4.81
CA ARG A 47 10.04 -11.69 -5.74
C ARG A 47 9.96 -12.19 -7.19
N SER A 48 10.21 -13.48 -7.42
CA SER A 48 10.13 -14.07 -8.75
C SER A 48 8.70 -14.11 -9.29
N ALA A 49 7.73 -14.46 -8.44
CA ALA A 49 6.31 -14.44 -8.80
C ALA A 49 5.83 -13.02 -9.11
N LEU A 50 6.28 -12.03 -8.32
CA LEU A 50 6.02 -10.61 -8.54
C LEU A 50 6.55 -10.14 -9.90
N LEU A 51 7.81 -10.44 -10.23
CA LEU A 51 8.42 -10.06 -11.51
C LEU A 51 7.71 -10.70 -12.70
N ALA A 52 7.27 -11.95 -12.58
CA ALA A 52 6.51 -12.65 -13.63
C ALA A 52 5.13 -12.01 -13.85
N SER A 53 4.39 -11.73 -12.77
CA SER A 53 3.08 -11.08 -12.84
C SER A 53 3.18 -9.66 -13.38
N VAL A 54 4.13 -8.86 -12.88
CA VAL A 54 4.41 -7.50 -13.38
C VAL A 54 4.70 -7.51 -14.87
N SER A 55 5.53 -8.47 -15.35
CA SER A 55 5.86 -8.58 -16.77
C SER A 55 4.63 -8.89 -17.63
N HIS A 56 3.73 -9.72 -17.14
CA HIS A 56 2.47 -10.04 -17.82
C HIS A 56 1.55 -8.80 -17.86
N ASP A 57 1.38 -8.12 -16.74
CA ASP A 57 0.46 -7.00 -16.57
C ASP A 57 0.93 -5.72 -17.28
N LEU A 58 2.24 -5.55 -17.47
CA LEU A 58 2.80 -4.50 -18.33
C LEU A 58 2.64 -4.83 -19.83
N ARG A 59 2.69 -6.10 -20.21
CA ARG A 59 2.59 -6.52 -21.62
C ARG A 59 1.20 -6.31 -22.20
N THR A 60 0.15 -6.51 -21.40
CA THR A 60 -1.25 -6.41 -21.85
C THR A 60 -1.60 -5.00 -22.36
N PRO A 61 -1.45 -3.90 -21.58
CA PRO A 61 -1.71 -2.55 -22.05
C PRO A 61 -0.78 -2.15 -23.21
N LEU A 62 0.49 -2.56 -23.16
CA LEU A 62 1.44 -2.29 -24.24
C LEU A 62 1.01 -2.93 -25.56
N THR A 63 0.49 -4.16 -25.52
CA THR A 63 -0.02 -4.87 -26.72
C THR A 63 -1.28 -4.20 -27.26
N ALA A 64 -2.19 -3.76 -26.38
CA ALA A 64 -3.39 -3.03 -26.76
C ALA A 64 -3.05 -1.70 -27.43
N MET A 65 -2.18 -0.89 -26.83
CA MET A 65 -1.69 0.36 -27.39
C MET A 65 -1.05 0.14 -28.78
N ARG A 66 -0.19 -0.87 -28.90
CA ARG A 66 0.46 -1.20 -30.16
C ARG A 66 -0.57 -1.60 -31.23
N GLY A 67 -1.56 -2.43 -30.88
CA GLY A 67 -2.64 -2.82 -31.81
C GLY A 67 -3.46 -1.63 -32.30
N SER A 68 -3.79 -0.68 -31.42
CA SER A 68 -4.47 0.56 -31.79
C SER A 68 -3.63 1.42 -32.75
N ILE A 69 -2.33 1.57 -32.45
CA ILE A 69 -1.38 2.33 -33.29
C ILE A 69 -1.18 1.65 -34.63
N ASP A 70 -0.99 0.32 -34.66
CA ASP A 70 -0.83 -0.45 -35.88
C ASP A 70 -2.07 -0.32 -36.79
N SER A 71 -3.28 -0.33 -36.21
CA SER A 71 -4.53 -0.10 -36.91
C SER A 71 -4.61 1.31 -37.52
N LEU A 72 -4.22 2.33 -36.75
CA LEU A 72 -4.17 3.73 -37.20
C LEU A 72 -3.17 3.93 -38.34
N LEU A 73 -2.02 3.27 -38.30
CA LEU A 73 -0.97 3.35 -39.31
C LEU A 73 -1.39 2.58 -40.60
N ALA A 74 -1.98 1.40 -40.46
CA ALA A 74 -2.34 0.56 -41.59
C ALA A 74 -3.55 1.07 -42.40
N LEU A 75 -4.56 1.58 -41.69
CA LEU A 75 -5.83 2.00 -42.29
C LEU A 75 -5.90 3.51 -42.54
N GLY A 76 -5.12 4.31 -41.84
CA GLY A 76 -4.96 5.75 -42.06
C GLY A 76 -6.29 6.51 -42.17
N GLU A 77 -6.51 7.12 -43.36
CA GLU A 77 -7.72 7.90 -43.66
C GLU A 77 -8.97 7.03 -43.92
N ALA A 78 -8.81 5.73 -44.10
CA ALA A 78 -9.94 4.81 -44.29
C ALA A 78 -10.74 4.57 -42.99
N ILE A 79 -10.18 4.91 -41.84
CA ILE A 79 -10.87 4.82 -40.56
C ILE A 79 -11.83 6.02 -40.38
N PRO A 80 -13.11 5.80 -40.04
CA PRO A 80 -14.02 6.86 -39.70
C PRO A 80 -13.47 7.75 -38.58
N PRO A 81 -13.72 9.08 -38.60
CA PRO A 81 -13.17 9.99 -37.58
C PRO A 81 -13.55 9.62 -36.13
N ALA A 82 -14.73 9.02 -35.93
CA ALA A 82 -15.19 8.58 -34.61
C ALA A 82 -14.32 7.40 -34.13
N ASP A 83 -14.12 6.39 -34.95
CA ASP A 83 -13.34 5.19 -34.63
C ASP A 83 -11.85 5.53 -34.41
N ARG A 84 -11.32 6.47 -35.22
CA ARG A 84 -9.96 7.01 -35.04
C ARG A 84 -9.81 7.66 -33.66
N ARG A 85 -10.81 8.44 -33.24
CA ARG A 85 -10.83 9.08 -31.92
C ARG A 85 -10.87 8.04 -30.82
N GLU A 86 -11.71 7.02 -30.94
CA GLU A 86 -11.83 5.92 -29.99
C GLU A 86 -10.50 5.17 -29.83
N LEU A 87 -9.80 4.85 -30.92
CA LEU A 87 -8.48 4.21 -30.88
C LEU A 87 -7.43 5.07 -30.19
N LEU A 88 -7.44 6.40 -30.41
CA LEU A 88 -6.52 7.33 -29.76
C LEU A 88 -6.84 7.47 -28.26
N GLU A 89 -8.11 7.56 -27.89
CA GLU A 89 -8.57 7.62 -26.50
C GLU A 89 -8.20 6.33 -25.76
N SER A 90 -8.46 5.17 -26.36
CA SER A 90 -8.06 3.87 -25.83
C SER A 90 -6.53 3.76 -25.62
N THR A 91 -5.74 4.23 -26.60
CA THR A 91 -4.27 4.25 -26.47
C THR A 91 -3.82 5.13 -25.31
N ARG A 92 -4.43 6.30 -25.15
CA ARG A 92 -4.12 7.19 -24.01
C ARG A 92 -4.46 6.55 -22.68
N ASP A 93 -5.65 5.96 -22.56
CA ASP A 93 -6.14 5.35 -21.32
C ASP A 93 -5.25 4.17 -20.89
N GLU A 94 -4.76 3.35 -21.85
CA GLU A 94 -3.81 2.28 -21.58
C GLU A 94 -2.41 2.81 -21.22
N ALA A 95 -1.98 3.94 -21.79
CA ALA A 95 -0.72 4.59 -21.41
C ALA A 95 -0.78 5.13 -19.97
N GLU A 96 -1.87 5.81 -19.60
CA GLU A 96 -2.09 6.28 -18.23
C GLU A 96 -2.18 5.11 -17.23
N ARG A 97 -2.78 3.99 -17.64
CA ARG A 97 -2.81 2.77 -16.85
C ARG A 97 -1.41 2.20 -16.62
N LEU A 98 -0.59 2.17 -17.67
CA LEU A 98 0.79 1.69 -17.60
C LEU A 98 1.64 2.57 -16.67
N ASP A 99 1.47 3.89 -16.75
CA ASP A 99 2.18 4.84 -15.88
C ASP A 99 1.83 4.61 -14.40
N ARG A 100 0.54 4.43 -14.07
CA ARG A 100 0.11 4.05 -12.72
C ARG A 100 0.73 2.72 -12.25
N TYR A 101 0.89 1.74 -13.14
CA TYR A 101 1.55 0.48 -12.84
C TYR A 101 3.01 0.68 -12.45
N ILE A 102 3.73 1.45 -13.26
CA ILE A 102 5.15 1.74 -13.01
C ILE A 102 5.32 2.50 -11.70
N GLN A 103 4.47 3.49 -11.44
CA GLN A 103 4.52 4.25 -10.20
C GLN A 103 4.29 3.35 -8.97
N ASN A 104 3.27 2.51 -9.01
CA ASN A 104 2.97 1.55 -7.96
C ASN A 104 4.15 0.58 -7.71
N LEU A 105 4.83 0.12 -8.77
CA LEU A 105 5.99 -0.75 -8.66
C LEU A 105 7.19 -0.04 -8.02
N LEU A 106 7.43 1.22 -8.40
CA LEU A 106 8.49 2.04 -7.81
C LEU A 106 8.22 2.30 -6.32
N ASP A 107 6.98 2.61 -5.95
CA ASP A 107 6.58 2.81 -4.56
C ASP A 107 6.78 1.52 -3.75
N MET A 108 6.43 0.36 -4.32
CA MET A 108 6.64 -0.94 -3.68
C MET A 108 8.12 -1.28 -3.49
N THR A 109 8.98 -1.00 -4.49
CA THR A 109 10.42 -1.26 -4.38
C THR A 109 11.08 -0.37 -3.32
N ARG A 110 10.60 0.85 -3.17
CA ARG A 110 11.04 1.76 -2.11
C ARG A 110 10.68 1.26 -0.72
N LEU A 111 9.51 0.61 -0.56
CA LEU A 111 9.06 0.05 0.72
C LEU A 111 9.75 -1.27 1.09
N GLY A 112 10.11 -2.11 0.09
CA GLY A 112 10.66 -3.45 0.30
C GLY A 112 12.13 -3.52 0.73
N HIS A 113 12.89 -2.46 0.56
CA HIS A 113 14.28 -2.40 1.02
C HIS A 113 14.33 -1.84 2.44
N GLY A 114 14.18 -2.65 3.46
CA GLY A 114 14.15 -2.38 4.91
C GLY A 114 15.16 -1.37 5.51
N GLY A 115 15.58 -0.39 4.74
CA GLY A 115 16.53 0.66 5.07
C GLY A 115 16.10 2.07 4.71
N LEU A 116 14.85 2.31 4.27
CA LEU A 116 14.40 3.68 4.09
C LEU A 116 14.38 4.38 5.45
N LYS A 117 15.36 5.24 5.69
CA LYS A 117 15.18 6.34 6.63
C LYS A 117 14.08 7.21 6.03
N LEU A 118 12.81 6.89 6.40
CA LEU A 118 11.68 7.75 6.05
C LEU A 118 12.00 9.14 6.61
N ALA A 119 12.26 10.10 5.73
CA ALA A 119 12.33 11.48 6.15
C ALA A 119 10.91 11.88 6.59
N ARG A 120 10.64 11.74 7.89
CA ARG A 120 9.37 12.11 8.49
C ARG A 120 9.42 13.56 8.91
N ASP A 121 8.29 14.22 8.79
CA ASP A 121 8.11 15.60 9.21
C ASP A 121 6.76 15.77 9.90
N TRP A 122 6.57 16.88 10.59
CA TRP A 122 5.32 17.22 11.23
C TRP A 122 4.38 17.89 10.22
N VAL A 123 3.26 17.22 9.92
CA VAL A 123 2.33 17.64 8.85
C VAL A 123 0.91 17.71 9.39
N ALA A 124 0.18 18.75 9.01
CA ALA A 124 -1.23 18.86 9.34
C ALA A 124 -2.04 17.84 8.51
N PRO A 125 -2.93 17.04 9.13
CA PRO A 125 -3.74 16.05 8.43
C PRO A 125 -4.62 16.67 7.33
N GLY A 126 -5.09 17.89 7.55
CA GLY A 126 -5.88 18.65 6.56
C GLY A 126 -5.13 18.95 5.27
N ASP A 127 -3.83 19.21 5.35
CA ASP A 127 -2.98 19.47 4.18
C ASP A 127 -2.84 18.23 3.30
N ILE A 128 -2.69 17.04 3.92
CA ILE A 128 -2.64 15.78 3.20
C ILE A 128 -3.95 15.54 2.44
N VAL A 129 -5.10 15.76 3.10
CA VAL A 129 -6.42 15.62 2.46
C VAL A 129 -6.59 16.63 1.33
N GLY A 130 -6.25 17.90 1.57
CA GLY A 130 -6.34 18.95 0.57
C GLY A 130 -5.51 18.68 -0.67
N SER A 131 -4.26 18.21 -0.49
CA SER A 131 -3.36 17.82 -1.58
C SER A 131 -3.92 16.64 -2.39
N ALA A 132 -4.36 15.57 -1.73
CA ALA A 132 -4.94 14.40 -2.38
C ALA A 132 -6.19 14.74 -3.20
N LEU A 133 -7.12 15.53 -2.63
CA LEU A 133 -8.32 15.96 -3.33
C LEU A 133 -8.03 16.86 -4.53
N ASN A 134 -7.03 17.72 -4.42
CA ASN A 134 -6.63 18.58 -5.52
C ASN A 134 -6.03 17.78 -6.68
N ARG A 135 -5.19 16.79 -6.39
CA ARG A 135 -4.62 15.86 -7.41
C ARG A 135 -5.70 15.06 -8.11
N LEU A 136 -6.71 14.60 -7.38
CA LEU A 136 -7.79 13.79 -7.92
C LEU A 136 -8.98 14.60 -8.43
N ARG A 137 -8.89 15.92 -8.55
CA ARG A 137 -10.00 16.82 -8.94
C ARG A 137 -10.75 16.33 -10.18
N ALA A 138 -10.04 15.92 -11.23
CA ALA A 138 -10.64 15.45 -12.47
C ALA A 138 -11.36 14.09 -12.29
N VAL A 139 -10.76 13.17 -11.55
CA VAL A 139 -11.31 11.82 -11.27
C VAL A 139 -12.55 11.92 -10.38
N LEU A 140 -12.53 12.83 -9.41
CA LEU A 140 -13.60 13.01 -8.43
C LEU A 140 -14.73 13.92 -8.92
N ALA A 141 -14.55 14.65 -10.02
CA ALA A 141 -15.55 15.59 -10.56
C ALA A 141 -16.95 14.97 -10.78
N PRO A 142 -17.11 13.70 -11.20
CA PRO A 142 -18.41 13.07 -11.35
C PRO A 142 -19.11 12.71 -10.02
N TYR A 143 -18.42 12.78 -8.87
CA TYR A 143 -18.92 12.31 -7.57
C TYR A 143 -19.26 13.46 -6.64
N ARG A 144 -20.11 13.19 -5.64
CA ARG A 144 -20.40 14.13 -4.54
C ARG A 144 -19.44 13.91 -3.40
N VAL A 145 -18.32 14.63 -3.41
CA VAL A 145 -17.27 14.49 -2.41
C VAL A 145 -17.55 15.38 -1.21
N GLN A 146 -17.55 14.78 -0.01
CA GLN A 146 -17.65 15.47 1.26
C GLN A 146 -16.38 15.22 2.08
N ALA A 147 -15.64 16.26 2.40
CA ALA A 147 -14.50 16.19 3.30
C ALA A 147 -14.88 16.78 4.67
N ILE A 148 -14.69 16.00 5.72
CA ILE A 148 -14.93 16.37 7.11
C ILE A 148 -13.60 16.19 7.85
N VAL A 149 -12.95 17.28 8.16
CA VAL A 149 -11.72 17.30 8.94
C VAL A 149 -12.07 17.90 10.30
N ALA A 150 -11.89 17.14 11.37
CA ALA A 150 -12.15 17.64 12.71
C ALA A 150 -11.25 18.87 13.02
N ASN A 151 -11.75 19.79 13.82
CA ASN A 151 -10.95 20.90 14.30
C ASN A 151 -9.91 20.40 15.33
N ASP A 152 -8.80 21.13 15.45
CA ASP A 152 -7.77 20.89 16.47
C ASP A 152 -7.11 19.50 16.42
N LEU A 153 -6.99 18.92 15.21
CA LEU A 153 -6.23 17.68 15.03
C LEU A 153 -4.73 17.90 15.28
N PRO A 154 -4.07 16.97 15.97
CA PRO A 154 -2.63 17.05 16.18
C PRO A 154 -1.88 16.88 14.85
N LEU A 155 -0.65 17.41 14.80
CA LEU A 155 0.25 17.15 13.69
C LEU A 155 0.64 15.66 13.66
N LEU A 156 0.83 15.13 12.46
CA LEU A 156 1.35 13.78 12.24
C LEU A 156 2.83 13.81 11.93
N TYR A 157 3.61 12.93 12.59
CA TYR A 157 5.03 12.75 12.30
C TYR A 157 5.19 11.64 11.25
N VAL A 158 5.09 12.02 9.97
CA VAL A 158 5.00 11.09 8.84
C VAL A 158 5.77 11.60 7.62
N HIS A 159 6.02 10.71 6.67
CA HIS A 159 6.44 11.10 5.32
C HIS A 159 5.18 11.48 4.52
N ALA A 160 4.91 12.78 4.40
CA ALA A 160 3.66 13.33 3.85
C ALA A 160 3.28 12.72 2.49
N ALA A 161 4.22 12.64 1.55
CA ALA A 161 3.95 12.13 0.21
C ALA A 161 3.51 10.65 0.19
N LEU A 162 3.97 9.81 1.13
CA LEU A 162 3.54 8.40 1.22
C LEU A 162 2.11 8.30 1.77
N ILE A 163 1.76 9.11 2.75
CA ILE A 163 0.40 9.13 3.30
C ILE A 163 -0.58 9.71 2.27
N GLU A 164 -0.19 10.80 1.60
CA GLU A 164 -0.96 11.36 0.47
C GLU A 164 -1.20 10.30 -0.61
N GLN A 165 -0.16 9.56 -1.02
CA GLN A 165 -0.29 8.52 -2.03
C GLN A 165 -1.20 7.36 -1.57
N ALA A 166 -1.11 6.95 -0.30
CA ALA A 166 -2.03 5.96 0.25
C ALA A 166 -3.49 6.45 0.21
N LEU A 167 -3.72 7.71 0.56
CA LEU A 167 -5.04 8.33 0.50
C LEU A 167 -5.56 8.44 -0.94
N ILE A 168 -4.71 8.80 -1.90
CA ILE A 168 -5.03 8.82 -3.33
C ILE A 168 -5.49 7.44 -3.80
N ASN A 169 -4.73 6.38 -3.51
CA ASN A 169 -5.07 5.02 -3.91
C ASN A 169 -6.43 4.57 -3.34
N VAL A 170 -6.73 4.93 -2.09
CA VAL A 170 -8.02 4.63 -1.46
C VAL A 170 -9.16 5.42 -2.11
N LEU A 171 -8.96 6.71 -2.41
CA LEU A 171 -9.94 7.57 -3.08
C LEU A 171 -10.21 7.13 -4.52
N GLU A 172 -9.19 6.73 -5.27
CA GLU A 172 -9.36 6.16 -6.62
C GLU A 172 -10.17 4.87 -6.58
N ASN A 173 -9.92 3.99 -5.60
CA ASN A 173 -10.73 2.80 -5.40
C ASN A 173 -12.19 3.15 -5.06
N ALA A 174 -12.42 4.08 -4.15
CA ALA A 174 -13.75 4.53 -3.79
C ALA A 174 -14.50 5.10 -5.00
N ALA A 175 -13.85 5.94 -5.82
CA ALA A 175 -14.42 6.47 -7.05
C ALA A 175 -14.74 5.37 -8.07
N ARG A 176 -13.82 4.43 -8.27
CA ARG A 176 -13.98 3.35 -9.25
C ARG A 176 -15.15 2.42 -8.94
N PHE A 177 -15.37 2.10 -7.67
CA PHE A 177 -16.42 1.17 -7.26
C PHE A 177 -17.75 1.85 -6.93
N SER A 178 -17.77 3.17 -6.75
CA SER A 178 -19.00 3.91 -6.56
C SER A 178 -19.86 3.99 -7.83
N PRO A 179 -21.18 4.06 -7.69
CA PRO A 179 -22.05 4.39 -8.80
C PRO A 179 -21.77 5.82 -9.32
N ASN A 180 -22.09 6.08 -10.57
CA ASN A 180 -21.98 7.43 -11.13
C ASN A 180 -22.80 8.42 -10.28
N HIS A 181 -22.22 9.58 -9.98
CA HIS A 181 -22.78 10.60 -9.10
C HIS A 181 -23.02 10.16 -7.64
N GLY A 182 -22.42 9.02 -7.23
CA GLY A 182 -22.44 8.55 -5.85
C GLY A 182 -21.76 9.50 -4.88
N ARG A 183 -22.00 9.27 -3.59
CA ARG A 183 -21.35 10.01 -2.50
C ARG A 183 -20.03 9.36 -2.14
N LEU A 184 -19.02 10.19 -1.95
CA LEU A 184 -17.74 9.84 -1.35
C LEU A 184 -17.53 10.70 -0.13
N ARG A 185 -17.22 10.11 1.02
CA ARG A 185 -16.93 10.87 2.24
C ARG A 185 -15.52 10.58 2.69
N ILE A 186 -14.79 11.64 3.01
CA ILE A 186 -13.50 11.57 3.69
C ILE A 186 -13.70 12.16 5.07
N GLU A 187 -13.43 11.42 6.12
CA GLU A 187 -13.51 11.90 7.48
C GLU A 187 -12.15 11.71 8.16
N VAL A 188 -11.64 12.81 8.76
CA VAL A 188 -10.43 12.77 9.55
C VAL A 188 -10.79 13.06 11.00
N SER A 189 -10.49 12.10 11.85
CA SER A 189 -10.77 12.15 13.28
C SER A 189 -9.61 11.58 14.08
N GLN A 190 -9.59 11.84 15.37
CA GLN A 190 -8.62 11.25 16.29
C GLN A 190 -9.33 10.51 17.42
N ASP A 191 -8.66 9.51 17.97
CA ASP A 191 -8.91 9.02 19.31
C ASP A 191 -7.64 9.16 20.18
N ALA A 192 -7.62 8.57 21.36
CA ALA A 192 -6.52 8.77 22.33
C ALA A 192 -5.13 8.40 21.79
N ALA A 193 -5.00 7.49 20.82
CA ALA A 193 -3.73 6.92 20.38
C ALA A 193 -3.48 7.03 18.87
N GLU A 194 -4.53 7.23 18.08
CA GLU A 194 -4.46 7.14 16.61
C GLU A 194 -5.19 8.30 15.95
N LEU A 195 -4.66 8.76 14.81
CA LEU A 195 -5.39 9.57 13.86
C LEU A 195 -5.91 8.67 12.75
N ARG A 196 -7.13 8.91 12.31
CA ARG A 196 -7.86 8.09 11.33
C ARG A 196 -8.26 8.92 10.13
N PHE A 197 -7.95 8.40 8.93
CA PHE A 197 -8.51 8.87 7.67
C PHE A 197 -9.50 7.80 7.20
N ALA A 198 -10.78 8.07 7.30
CA ALA A 198 -11.84 7.18 6.85
C ALA A 198 -12.36 7.64 5.49
N VAL A 199 -12.28 6.80 4.48
CA VAL A 199 -12.85 7.04 3.14
C VAL A 199 -14.00 6.08 2.94
N SER A 200 -15.20 6.61 2.76
CA SER A 200 -16.44 5.84 2.61
C SER A 200 -17.04 6.06 1.23
N ASP A 201 -17.51 5.00 0.61
CA ASP A 201 -18.16 4.97 -0.69
C ASP A 201 -19.58 4.35 -0.63
N GLU A 202 -20.31 4.43 -1.73
CA GLU A 202 -21.63 3.80 -1.93
C GLU A 202 -21.56 2.63 -2.93
N GLY A 203 -20.41 1.98 -3.03
CA GLY A 203 -20.20 0.84 -3.92
C GLY A 203 -20.90 -0.44 -3.48
N PRO A 204 -20.54 -1.60 -4.05
CA PRO A 204 -21.16 -2.89 -3.74
C PRO A 204 -20.78 -3.44 -2.36
N GLY A 205 -19.83 -2.81 -1.67
CA GLY A 205 -19.29 -3.31 -0.41
C GLY A 205 -18.34 -4.49 -0.59
N ILE A 206 -17.66 -4.86 0.51
CA ILE A 206 -16.73 -5.99 0.56
C ILE A 206 -17.26 -7.02 1.54
N PRO A 207 -17.52 -8.26 1.09
CA PRO A 207 -17.92 -9.35 1.97
C PRO A 207 -16.91 -9.59 3.08
N GLU A 208 -17.36 -9.95 4.27
CA GLU A 208 -16.51 -10.16 5.42
C GLU A 208 -15.38 -11.18 5.16
N ALA A 209 -15.67 -12.26 4.44
CA ALA A 209 -14.69 -13.29 4.07
C ALA A 209 -13.60 -12.81 3.09
N GLU A 210 -13.78 -11.65 2.47
CA GLU A 210 -12.85 -11.07 1.51
C GLU A 210 -12.07 -9.89 2.10
N ARG A 211 -12.49 -9.34 3.26
CA ARG A 211 -11.91 -8.11 3.84
C ARG A 211 -10.42 -8.20 4.16
N GLU A 212 -9.92 -9.38 4.52
CA GLU A 212 -8.47 -9.57 4.73
C GLU A 212 -7.75 -9.73 3.39
N LYS A 213 -8.37 -10.41 2.41
CA LYS A 213 -7.76 -10.74 1.12
C LYS A 213 -7.61 -9.55 0.18
N ILE A 214 -8.39 -8.48 0.36
CA ILE A 214 -8.28 -7.29 -0.51
C ILE A 214 -6.93 -6.58 -0.40
N PHE A 215 -6.15 -6.88 0.63
CA PHE A 215 -4.80 -6.37 0.83
C PHE A 215 -3.73 -7.31 0.26
N ASP A 216 -4.12 -8.52 -0.16
CA ASP A 216 -3.19 -9.43 -0.84
C ASP A 216 -2.81 -8.84 -2.20
N MET A 217 -1.55 -9.00 -2.57
CA MET A 217 -1.05 -8.55 -3.86
C MET A 217 -1.82 -9.26 -4.99
N PHE A 218 -2.22 -8.49 -6.02
CA PHE A 218 -2.96 -8.96 -7.20
C PHE A 218 -4.37 -9.47 -6.90
N TYR A 219 -4.87 -9.30 -5.70
CA TYR A 219 -6.24 -9.64 -5.42
C TYR A 219 -7.18 -8.63 -6.11
N THR A 220 -8.07 -9.15 -6.94
CA THR A 220 -9.15 -8.38 -7.56
C THR A 220 -10.46 -9.13 -7.33
N ALA A 221 -11.45 -8.47 -6.74
CA ALA A 221 -12.77 -9.06 -6.60
C ALA A 221 -13.39 -9.25 -7.99
N ALA A 222 -13.66 -10.49 -8.40
CA ALA A 222 -14.20 -10.87 -9.71
C ALA A 222 -15.71 -10.54 -9.83
N ARG A 223 -16.15 -9.33 -9.46
CA ARG A 223 -17.56 -8.92 -9.49
C ARG A 223 -17.80 -7.76 -10.46
N GLY A 224 -18.39 -8.08 -11.62
CA GLY A 224 -18.92 -7.15 -12.61
C GLY A 224 -17.90 -6.64 -13.64
N ASP A 225 -18.39 -5.99 -14.68
CA ASP A 225 -17.60 -5.44 -15.83
C ASP A 225 -16.51 -4.44 -15.42
N ARG A 226 -16.58 -3.87 -14.20
CA ARG A 226 -15.60 -2.92 -13.64
C ARG A 226 -14.52 -3.59 -12.80
N GLY A 227 -14.67 -4.87 -12.41
CA GLY A 227 -13.71 -5.62 -11.57
C GLY A 227 -12.40 -5.98 -12.30
N GLY A 228 -12.43 -6.09 -13.62
CA GLY A 228 -11.26 -6.49 -14.43
C GLY A 228 -10.21 -5.40 -14.69
N GLN A 229 -10.45 -4.15 -14.32
CA GLN A 229 -9.56 -3.01 -14.64
C GLN A 229 -8.53 -2.67 -13.57
N GLY A 230 -8.49 -3.35 -12.42
CA GLY A 230 -7.57 -3.05 -11.33
C GLY A 230 -6.35 -3.96 -11.31
N THR A 231 -5.21 -3.41 -10.88
CA THR A 231 -3.94 -4.14 -10.75
C THR A 231 -3.91 -5.09 -9.56
N GLY A 232 -4.82 -4.91 -8.59
CA GLY A 232 -4.77 -5.58 -7.30
C GLY A 232 -3.56 -5.18 -6.42
N LEU A 233 -2.80 -4.16 -6.81
CA LEU A 233 -1.62 -3.69 -6.07
C LEU A 233 -1.92 -2.49 -5.15
N GLY A 234 -2.90 -1.67 -5.49
CA GLY A 234 -3.13 -0.39 -4.81
C GLY A 234 -3.32 -0.52 -3.30
N LEU A 235 -4.16 -1.44 -2.83
CA LEU A 235 -4.41 -1.63 -1.39
C LEU A 235 -3.25 -2.32 -0.67
N ALA A 236 -2.55 -3.25 -1.33
CA ALA A 236 -1.34 -3.87 -0.79
C ALA A 236 -0.23 -2.82 -0.57
N ILE A 237 -0.07 -1.88 -1.51
CA ILE A 237 0.86 -0.74 -1.41
C ILE A 237 0.43 0.19 -0.27
N CYS A 238 -0.86 0.51 -0.15
CA CYS A 238 -1.37 1.28 0.97
C CYS A 238 -1.03 0.65 2.32
N GLN A 239 -1.23 -0.68 2.44
CA GLN A 239 -0.87 -1.42 3.66
C GLN A 239 0.62 -1.29 3.97
N GLY A 240 1.49 -1.41 2.97
CA GLY A 240 2.93 -1.20 3.12
C GLY A 240 3.29 0.23 3.56
N MET A 241 2.71 1.26 2.92
CA MET A 241 2.95 2.67 3.25
C MET A 241 2.50 3.00 4.68
N ILE A 242 1.30 2.61 5.05
CA ILE A 242 0.76 2.84 6.39
C ILE A 242 1.53 2.02 7.44
N GLY A 243 1.85 0.75 7.15
CA GLY A 243 2.66 -0.11 8.01
C GLY A 243 4.06 0.42 8.26
N ALA A 244 4.71 1.04 7.27
CA ALA A 244 6.01 1.72 7.43
C ALA A 244 5.99 2.89 8.45
N HIS A 245 4.80 3.43 8.73
CA HIS A 245 4.56 4.45 9.75
C HIS A 245 4.07 3.86 11.09
N GLY A 246 4.05 2.53 11.23
CA GLY A 246 3.52 1.86 12.43
C GLY A 246 2.00 1.86 12.49
N GLY A 247 1.33 2.19 11.38
CA GLY A 247 -0.11 2.23 11.27
C GLY A 247 -0.70 0.93 10.72
N ARG A 248 -2.02 0.92 10.52
CA ARG A 248 -2.78 -0.20 9.92
C ARG A 248 -3.94 0.31 9.09
N ILE A 249 -4.48 -0.55 8.23
CA ILE A 249 -5.70 -0.27 7.47
C ILE A 249 -6.80 -1.22 7.94
N SER A 250 -8.01 -0.71 8.07
CA SER A 250 -9.20 -1.52 8.36
C SER A 250 -10.31 -1.27 7.35
N VAL A 251 -11.22 -2.23 7.26
CA VAL A 251 -12.37 -2.22 6.35
C VAL A 251 -13.65 -2.27 7.16
N GLY A 252 -14.58 -1.39 6.83
CA GLY A 252 -15.90 -1.33 7.43
C GLY A 252 -17.01 -1.21 6.37
N GLU A 253 -18.23 -1.12 6.83
CA GLU A 253 -19.40 -0.82 6.00
C GLU A 253 -19.32 0.63 5.53
N GLY A 254 -19.80 0.88 4.31
CA GLY A 254 -19.85 2.20 3.71
C GLY A 254 -20.99 3.09 4.23
N LEU A 255 -21.34 4.10 3.43
CA LEU A 255 -22.35 5.09 3.81
C LEU A 255 -23.74 4.47 3.91
N ASP A 256 -24.40 4.71 5.05
CA ASP A 256 -25.77 4.23 5.31
C ASP A 256 -25.93 2.70 5.14
N GLY A 257 -24.91 1.93 5.51
CA GLY A 257 -24.88 0.45 5.39
C GLY A 257 -24.68 -0.05 3.95
N ARG A 258 -24.25 0.81 3.03
CA ARG A 258 -23.91 0.45 1.64
C ARG A 258 -22.49 0.86 1.32
N GLY A 259 -21.83 0.08 0.44
CA GLY A 259 -20.47 0.37 0.02
C GLY A 259 -19.42 -0.06 1.03
N THR A 260 -18.27 0.59 0.98
CA THR A 260 -17.11 0.26 1.79
C THR A 260 -16.59 1.52 2.51
N THR A 261 -16.12 1.34 3.73
CA THR A 261 -15.25 2.32 4.40
C THR A 261 -13.88 1.73 4.60
N LEU A 262 -12.87 2.35 4.02
CA LEU A 262 -11.46 2.06 4.28
C LEU A 262 -10.92 3.09 5.27
N VAL A 263 -10.31 2.63 6.37
CA VAL A 263 -9.78 3.50 7.41
C VAL A 263 -8.27 3.30 7.52
N LEU A 264 -7.51 4.37 7.27
CA LEU A 264 -6.07 4.44 7.50
C LEU A 264 -5.86 4.90 8.95
N HIS A 265 -5.23 4.07 9.77
CA HIS A 265 -4.91 4.35 11.17
C HIS A 265 -3.45 4.68 11.29
N LEU A 266 -3.12 5.84 11.83
CA LEU A 266 -1.74 6.30 12.05
C LEU A 266 -1.52 6.60 13.53
N PRO A 267 -0.44 6.11 14.12
CA PRO A 267 -0.15 6.39 15.52
C PRO A 267 0.17 7.86 15.75
N LEU A 268 -0.34 8.41 16.84
CA LEU A 268 0.01 9.74 17.29
C LEU A 268 1.37 9.71 18.03
N HIS A 269 2.19 10.71 17.77
CA HIS A 269 3.45 10.93 18.46
C HIS A 269 3.30 12.12 19.43
N PRO A 270 4.13 12.21 20.48
CA PRO A 270 4.20 13.41 21.33
C PRO A 270 4.37 14.65 20.45
N GLN A 271 3.49 15.63 20.61
CA GLN A 271 3.49 16.83 19.75
C GLN A 271 4.77 17.65 19.99
N PRO A 272 5.33 18.27 18.95
CA PRO A 272 6.45 19.18 19.09
C PRO A 272 6.02 20.42 19.89
N ASP A 273 6.94 20.96 20.67
CA ASP A 273 6.73 22.27 21.29
C ASP A 273 6.79 23.34 20.19
N LEU A 274 5.62 23.89 19.83
CA LEU A 274 5.47 24.88 18.75
C LEU A 274 6.34 26.13 18.95
N GLY A 275 6.80 26.40 20.17
CA GLY A 275 7.75 27.48 20.45
C GLY A 275 9.19 27.26 19.92
N GLN A 276 9.54 26.05 19.48
CA GLN A 276 10.86 25.73 18.93
C GLN A 276 10.90 25.71 17.38
N LEU A 277 9.75 25.71 16.71
CA LEU A 277 9.69 25.65 15.25
C LEU A 277 9.82 27.02 14.57
N GLU A 278 9.67 28.14 15.30
CA GLU A 278 9.81 29.50 14.76
C GLU A 278 11.24 30.07 14.82
N GLY A 279 12.22 29.26 15.24
CA GLY A 279 13.58 29.73 15.53
C GLY A 279 14.68 29.38 14.51
N ASP A 280 14.39 28.65 13.42
CA ASP A 280 15.34 28.22 12.41
C ASP A 280 15.00 28.75 10.99
N GLU A 281 14.71 30.06 10.87
CA GLU A 281 14.78 30.77 9.59
C GLU A 281 16.01 31.68 9.49
#